data_55a2ea0145d1cbb1e0c1b35475716240
#
_entry.id   55a2ea0145d1cbb1e0c1b35475716240
#
_cell.length_a   1.000
_cell.length_b   1.000
_cell.length_c   1.000
_cell.angle_alpha   90.00
_cell.angle_beta   90.00
_cell.angle_gamma   90.00
#
_symmetry.space_group_name_H-M   'P 1'
#
loop_
_entity.id
_entity.type
_entity.pdbx_description
1 polymer ?
#
loop_
_entity_poly.entity_id
_entity_poly.type
_entity_poly.pdbx_seq_one_letter_code
_entity_poly.pdbx_strand_id
1 'polypeptide(L)'
;MRKFSSKTASEGLLAGAIFVSSCFCFLSAGVHGTPQVPAMFVFGDSLVDDGNNNYLSSLAKSNYYPYGIDFSQGPTGRFCNGKTVIDVLCDLLGLPYLPPYTSPGLNGTRLLGGVNYASAAGGILDETGRYLGDRFGLNQQVLNFQSNLNEIRALLGGGNNYNQYLARSIVVMALGSNDYINNYLLPSLYTSSYNYTPEQYANLLLNHYTRQILALYSMGLRKFLLAGVGPLGCIPSQRASGLAPADRCVDQVNQMVGFFNRGLRSLVQQLNTNHPGAIFVYGNTYGAVGDILNNPATYGFTVVDRVVVD
;
A
#
# COMPACT_ATOMS: atom_id res chain seq x y z
N MET A 1 -71.61 28.75 -3.12
CA MET A 1 -71.20 27.33 -2.94
C MET A 1 -70.75 26.78 -4.29
N ARG A 2 -69.43 26.72 -4.52
CA ARG A 2 -68.84 26.03 -5.69
C ARG A 2 -68.05 24.85 -5.20
N LYS A 3 -68.45 23.64 -5.60
CA LYS A 3 -67.72 22.38 -5.38
C LYS A 3 -66.54 22.35 -6.34
N PHE A 4 -65.31 22.34 -5.84
CA PHE A 4 -64.12 22.02 -6.62
C PHE A 4 -63.93 20.52 -6.66
N SER A 5 -63.77 19.99 -7.87
CA SER A 5 -63.63 18.58 -8.19
C SER A 5 -62.19 18.11 -7.83
N SER A 6 -62.09 17.02 -7.04
CA SER A 6 -60.84 16.44 -6.51
C SER A 6 -60.16 15.41 -7.46
N LYS A 7 -60.22 15.59 -8.78
CA LYS A 7 -59.74 14.59 -9.74
C LYS A 7 -58.42 14.88 -10.45
N THR A 8 -57.76 16.01 -10.17
CA THR A 8 -56.51 16.37 -10.89
C THR A 8 -55.23 16.27 -10.06
N ALA A 9 -55.34 15.87 -8.78
CA ALA A 9 -54.14 15.78 -7.90
C ALA A 9 -53.48 14.39 -7.84
N SER A 10 -54.19 13.32 -8.27
CA SER A 10 -53.66 11.95 -8.16
C SER A 10 -52.82 11.49 -9.36
N GLU A 11 -53.04 12.03 -10.55
CA GLU A 11 -52.28 11.64 -11.75
C GLU A 11 -50.92 12.34 -11.83
N GLY A 12 -50.78 13.54 -11.25
CA GLY A 12 -49.52 14.27 -11.20
C GLY A 12 -48.50 13.67 -10.19
N LEU A 13 -49.00 13.05 -9.11
CA LEU A 13 -48.14 12.43 -8.11
C LEU A 13 -47.59 11.06 -8.55
N LEU A 14 -48.37 10.29 -9.36
CA LEU A 14 -47.86 9.01 -9.89
C LEU A 14 -46.80 9.20 -10.98
N ALA A 15 -46.93 10.21 -11.83
CA ALA A 15 -45.96 10.53 -12.86
C ALA A 15 -44.63 11.05 -12.25
N GLY A 16 -44.72 11.86 -11.18
CA GLY A 16 -43.56 12.34 -10.43
C GLY A 16 -42.83 11.23 -9.68
N ALA A 17 -43.55 10.27 -9.08
CA ALA A 17 -42.95 9.15 -8.36
C ALA A 17 -42.27 8.14 -9.28
N ILE A 18 -42.76 7.91 -10.49
CA ILE A 18 -42.15 7.02 -11.48
C ILE A 18 -40.89 7.69 -12.07
N PHE A 19 -40.86 8.99 -12.26
CA PHE A 19 -39.69 9.71 -12.77
C PHE A 19 -38.58 9.82 -11.74
N VAL A 20 -38.90 9.99 -10.46
CA VAL A 20 -37.90 9.97 -9.37
C VAL A 20 -37.37 8.56 -9.13
N SER A 21 -38.21 7.52 -9.22
CA SER A 21 -37.76 6.13 -9.06
C SER A 21 -36.86 5.66 -10.22
N SER A 22 -37.14 6.06 -11.46
CA SER A 22 -36.26 5.73 -12.60
C SER A 22 -34.97 6.53 -12.61
N CYS A 23 -34.95 7.77 -12.06
CA CYS A 23 -33.72 8.54 -11.90
C CYS A 23 -32.81 7.98 -10.78
N PHE A 24 -33.38 7.42 -9.70
CA PHE A 24 -32.61 6.76 -8.63
C PHE A 24 -32.04 5.39 -9.06
N CYS A 25 -32.71 4.68 -9.98
CA CYS A 25 -32.13 3.43 -10.54
C CYS A 25 -30.97 3.68 -11.50
N PHE A 26 -30.85 4.86 -12.11
CA PHE A 26 -29.67 5.22 -12.93
C PHE A 26 -28.48 5.75 -12.12
N LEU A 27 -28.69 6.18 -10.87
CA LEU A 27 -27.61 6.66 -9.98
C LEU A 27 -26.91 5.54 -9.21
N SER A 28 -27.44 4.32 -9.21
CA SER A 28 -26.83 3.16 -8.56
C SER A 28 -26.11 2.20 -9.52
N ALA A 29 -26.13 2.44 -10.82
CA ALA A 29 -25.17 1.84 -11.73
C ALA A 29 -23.86 2.65 -11.58
N GLY A 30 -23.00 2.24 -10.65
CA GLY A 30 -21.63 2.75 -10.58
C GLY A 30 -21.05 2.65 -11.99
N VAL A 31 -20.74 3.79 -12.60
CA VAL A 31 -19.95 3.84 -13.83
C VAL A 31 -18.58 3.32 -13.44
N HIS A 32 -18.43 2.00 -13.37
CA HIS A 32 -17.11 1.37 -13.40
C HIS A 32 -16.58 1.63 -14.81
N GLY A 33 -15.93 2.77 -14.99
CA GLY A 33 -15.14 3.03 -16.18
C GLY A 33 -14.16 1.85 -16.38
N THR A 34 -13.75 1.60 -17.63
CA THR A 34 -12.72 0.61 -17.90
C THR A 34 -11.49 0.93 -17.04
N PRO A 35 -10.88 -0.07 -16.39
CA PRO A 35 -9.69 0.15 -15.56
C PRO A 35 -8.60 0.90 -16.35
N GLN A 36 -7.97 1.89 -15.70
CA GLN A 36 -6.93 2.71 -16.34
C GLN A 36 -5.65 1.92 -16.62
N VAL A 37 -5.47 0.82 -15.90
CA VAL A 37 -4.36 -0.14 -16.06
C VAL A 37 -4.89 -1.56 -15.94
N PRO A 38 -4.24 -2.56 -16.56
CA PRO A 38 -4.74 -3.93 -16.53
C PRO A 38 -4.59 -4.58 -15.14
N ALA A 39 -3.55 -4.21 -14.39
CA ALA A 39 -3.30 -4.77 -13.05
C ALA A 39 -2.42 -3.84 -12.21
N MET A 40 -2.43 -4.10 -10.89
CA MET A 40 -1.50 -3.52 -9.95
C MET A 40 -0.85 -4.64 -9.10
N PHE A 41 0.47 -4.63 -8.98
CA PHE A 41 1.25 -5.55 -8.15
C PHE A 41 1.89 -4.80 -7.00
N VAL A 42 1.66 -5.24 -5.77
CA VAL A 42 2.07 -4.54 -4.56
C VAL A 42 3.11 -5.33 -3.80
N PHE A 43 4.21 -4.68 -3.45
CA PHE A 43 5.29 -5.19 -2.61
C PHE A 43 5.47 -4.22 -1.44
N GLY A 44 5.46 -4.74 -0.21
CA GLY A 44 5.46 -3.83 0.92
C GLY A 44 5.53 -4.52 2.27
N ASP A 45 5.29 -3.70 3.26
CA ASP A 45 5.16 -4.12 4.65
C ASP A 45 3.71 -3.95 5.15
N SER A 46 3.53 -3.80 6.48
CA SER A 46 2.22 -3.64 7.11
C SER A 46 1.41 -2.43 6.60
N LEU A 47 2.07 -1.40 6.05
CA LEU A 47 1.38 -0.21 5.54
C LEU A 47 0.49 -0.51 4.33
N VAL A 48 0.78 -1.60 3.62
CA VAL A 48 0.11 -1.99 2.38
C VAL A 48 -0.25 -3.48 2.32
N ASP A 49 -0.09 -4.23 3.41
CA ASP A 49 -0.53 -5.64 3.53
C ASP A 49 -2.05 -5.69 3.69
N ASP A 50 -2.73 -6.37 2.78
CA ASP A 50 -4.18 -6.54 2.77
C ASP A 50 -4.64 -7.88 3.38
N GLY A 51 -3.74 -8.63 4.05
CA GLY A 51 -4.06 -9.84 4.79
C GLY A 51 -3.14 -11.04 4.56
N ASN A 52 -1.96 -10.86 3.96
CA ASN A 52 -1.00 -11.96 3.78
C ASN A 52 -0.58 -12.58 5.11
N ASN A 53 -0.38 -11.78 6.14
CA ASN A 53 0.06 -12.28 7.44
C ASN A 53 -1.01 -13.09 8.20
N ASN A 54 -2.28 -13.08 7.76
CA ASN A 54 -3.33 -13.87 8.41
C ASN A 54 -2.98 -15.35 8.47
N TYR A 55 -2.30 -15.87 7.45
CA TYR A 55 -2.00 -17.29 7.26
C TYR A 55 -0.57 -17.68 7.67
N LEU A 56 0.23 -16.73 8.15
CA LEU A 56 1.61 -16.95 8.60
C LEU A 56 1.65 -17.17 10.11
N SER A 57 2.66 -17.91 10.59
CA SER A 57 3.01 -18.03 12.02
C SER A 57 3.72 -16.75 12.48
N SER A 58 2.99 -15.64 12.59
CA SER A 58 3.49 -14.30 12.86
C SER A 58 2.78 -13.66 14.04
N LEU A 59 3.50 -12.86 14.82
CA LEU A 59 2.93 -11.92 15.80
C LEU A 59 2.39 -10.65 15.14
N ALA A 60 2.88 -10.31 13.93
CA ALA A 60 2.41 -9.16 13.17
C ALA A 60 1.13 -9.52 12.42
N LYS A 61 -0.01 -9.41 13.09
CA LYS A 61 -1.36 -9.65 12.55
C LYS A 61 -2.29 -8.49 12.84
N SER A 62 -3.31 -8.32 11.99
CA SER A 62 -4.34 -7.28 12.13
C SER A 62 -5.73 -7.79 11.70
N ASN A 63 -5.97 -9.11 11.80
CA ASN A 63 -7.25 -9.73 11.52
C ASN A 63 -8.15 -9.83 12.77
N TYR A 64 -8.09 -8.82 13.63
CA TYR A 64 -8.88 -8.72 14.89
C TYR A 64 -9.16 -7.22 15.18
N TYR A 65 -10.24 -6.96 15.93
CA TYR A 65 -10.58 -5.60 16.34
C TYR A 65 -9.53 -5.00 17.30
N PRO A 66 -9.26 -3.65 17.19
CA PRO A 66 -10.01 -2.63 16.46
C PRO A 66 -9.59 -2.44 14.98
N TYR A 67 -8.64 -3.22 14.45
CA TYR A 67 -8.33 -3.13 13.01
C TYR A 67 -9.61 -3.38 12.18
N GLY A 68 -9.76 -2.64 11.09
CA GLY A 68 -10.91 -2.79 10.19
C GLY A 68 -12.24 -2.31 10.75
N ILE A 69 -12.26 -1.55 11.86
CA ILE A 69 -13.51 -1.07 12.49
C ILE A 69 -14.35 -0.22 11.53
N ASP A 70 -13.71 0.53 10.63
CA ASP A 70 -14.35 1.37 9.60
C ASP A 70 -14.39 0.68 8.22
N PHE A 71 -13.92 -0.56 8.11
CA PHE A 71 -13.93 -1.31 6.86
C PHE A 71 -15.19 -2.16 6.74
N SER A 72 -15.88 -2.12 5.60
CA SER A 72 -17.16 -2.81 5.42
C SER A 72 -17.12 -4.33 5.64
N GLN A 73 -15.91 -4.92 5.52
CA GLN A 73 -15.69 -6.35 5.73
C GLN A 73 -15.09 -6.68 7.11
N GLY A 74 -14.92 -5.65 7.97
CA GLY A 74 -14.30 -5.81 9.28
C GLY A 74 -12.79 -6.08 9.23
N PRO A 75 -12.21 -6.75 10.23
CA PRO A 75 -10.78 -7.01 10.33
C PRO A 75 -10.31 -8.08 9.32
N THR A 76 -9.84 -7.65 8.18
CA THR A 76 -9.38 -8.50 7.07
C THR A 76 -7.88 -8.78 7.07
N GLY A 77 -7.12 -8.17 7.98
CA GLY A 77 -5.66 -8.23 7.99
C GLY A 77 -4.99 -6.96 7.46
N ARG A 78 -5.76 -5.89 7.22
CA ARG A 78 -5.26 -4.53 6.95
C ARG A 78 -4.83 -3.87 8.26
N PHE A 79 -3.63 -3.30 8.31
CA PHE A 79 -3.10 -2.67 9.53
C PHE A 79 -3.61 -1.23 9.68
N CYS A 80 -4.91 -1.05 9.54
CA CYS A 80 -5.59 0.25 9.67
C CYS A 80 -7.07 0.04 10.03
N ASN A 81 -7.76 1.14 10.32
CA ASN A 81 -9.19 1.11 10.65
C ASN A 81 -10.07 0.76 9.45
N GLY A 82 -9.64 1.12 8.24
CA GLY A 82 -10.48 1.01 7.04
C GLY A 82 -9.71 0.58 5.80
N LYS A 83 -9.71 1.42 4.78
CA LYS A 83 -8.99 1.18 3.53
C LYS A 83 -7.50 1.46 3.69
N THR A 84 -6.67 0.59 3.13
CA THR A 84 -5.25 0.89 2.92
C THR A 84 -5.09 1.90 1.77
N VAL A 85 -3.90 2.46 1.63
CA VAL A 85 -3.58 3.30 0.45
C VAL A 85 -3.72 2.52 -0.85
N ILE A 86 -3.55 1.21 -0.82
CA ILE A 86 -3.72 0.33 -1.98
C ILE A 86 -5.19 0.21 -2.38
N ASP A 87 -6.09 0.06 -1.41
CA ASP A 87 -7.53 0.06 -1.69
C ASP A 87 -7.97 1.37 -2.35
N VAL A 88 -7.47 2.51 -1.85
CA VAL A 88 -7.76 3.83 -2.45
C VAL A 88 -7.20 3.95 -3.87
N LEU A 89 -5.99 3.42 -4.12
CA LEU A 89 -5.44 3.38 -5.48
C LEU A 89 -6.26 2.47 -6.40
N CYS A 90 -6.79 1.34 -5.90
CA CYS A 90 -7.71 0.49 -6.66
C CYS A 90 -8.98 1.26 -7.05
N ASP A 91 -9.61 1.96 -6.11
CA ASP A 91 -10.79 2.79 -6.39
C ASP A 91 -10.50 3.85 -7.47
N LEU A 92 -9.37 4.56 -7.36
CA LEU A 92 -8.98 5.61 -8.30
C LEU A 92 -8.64 5.07 -9.70
N LEU A 93 -8.11 3.85 -9.80
CA LEU A 93 -7.73 3.21 -11.06
C LEU A 93 -8.87 2.38 -11.67
N GLY A 94 -9.98 2.21 -10.97
CA GLY A 94 -11.09 1.35 -11.39
C GLY A 94 -10.76 -0.14 -11.31
N LEU A 95 -9.82 -0.51 -10.43
CA LEU A 95 -9.44 -1.91 -10.18
C LEU A 95 -10.27 -2.50 -9.03
N PRO A 96 -10.50 -3.81 -9.01
CA PRO A 96 -10.97 -4.49 -7.81
C PRO A 96 -9.91 -4.42 -6.72
N TYR A 97 -10.31 -4.53 -5.45
CA TYR A 97 -9.35 -4.67 -4.35
C TYR A 97 -8.50 -5.92 -4.56
N LEU A 98 -7.19 -5.76 -4.34
CA LEU A 98 -6.23 -6.81 -4.65
C LEU A 98 -6.35 -7.97 -3.65
N PRO A 99 -6.37 -9.22 -4.14
CA PRO A 99 -6.26 -10.36 -3.26
C PRO A 99 -4.85 -10.43 -2.65
N PRO A 100 -4.71 -10.74 -1.35
CA PRO A 100 -3.43 -11.14 -0.79
C PRO A 100 -2.92 -12.42 -1.48
N TYR A 101 -1.61 -12.52 -1.69
CA TYR A 101 -0.96 -13.70 -2.30
C TYR A 101 -1.30 -15.00 -1.58
N THR A 102 -1.43 -14.97 -0.25
CA THR A 102 -1.78 -16.12 0.59
C THR A 102 -3.26 -16.47 0.58
N SER A 103 -4.11 -15.73 -0.15
CA SER A 103 -5.55 -15.98 -0.17
C SER A 103 -5.86 -17.40 -0.64
N PRO A 104 -6.70 -18.16 0.07
CA PRO A 104 -7.16 -19.46 -0.39
C PRO A 104 -7.80 -19.38 -1.78
N GLY A 105 -7.39 -20.26 -2.70
CA GLY A 105 -7.90 -20.29 -4.07
C GLY A 105 -7.53 -19.08 -4.92
N LEU A 106 -6.39 -18.44 -4.65
CA LEU A 106 -5.80 -17.43 -5.54
C LEU A 106 -5.23 -18.14 -6.77
N ASN A 107 -6.01 -18.20 -7.84
CA ASN A 107 -5.66 -18.79 -9.13
C ASN A 107 -6.54 -18.24 -10.25
N GLY A 108 -6.26 -18.62 -11.48
CA GLY A 108 -7.06 -18.29 -12.66
C GLY A 108 -7.20 -16.77 -12.85
N THR A 109 -8.36 -16.34 -13.30
CA THR A 109 -8.62 -14.94 -13.64
C THR A 109 -8.51 -13.97 -12.45
N ARG A 110 -8.51 -14.48 -11.20
CA ARG A 110 -8.28 -13.66 -10.00
C ARG A 110 -6.88 -13.02 -9.97
N LEU A 111 -5.91 -13.59 -10.69
CA LEU A 111 -4.56 -13.04 -10.83
C LEU A 111 -4.52 -11.81 -11.75
N LEU A 112 -5.49 -11.68 -12.69
CA LEU A 112 -5.40 -10.71 -13.78
C LEU A 112 -5.71 -9.26 -13.39
N GLY A 113 -6.29 -9.02 -12.21
CA GLY A 113 -6.43 -7.66 -11.65
C GLY A 113 -5.21 -7.18 -10.88
N GLY A 114 -4.27 -8.10 -10.66
CA GLY A 114 -3.10 -7.90 -9.80
C GLY A 114 -3.20 -8.62 -8.47
N VAL A 115 -2.12 -8.60 -7.70
CA VAL A 115 -1.98 -9.31 -6.42
C VAL A 115 -1.18 -8.46 -5.45
N ASN A 116 -1.54 -8.53 -4.17
CA ASN A 116 -0.80 -7.93 -3.09
C ASN A 116 0.17 -8.97 -2.48
N TYR A 117 1.48 -8.73 -2.59
CA TYR A 117 2.56 -9.57 -2.05
C TYR A 117 3.14 -9.02 -0.75
N ALA A 118 2.68 -7.87 -0.28
CA ALA A 118 3.17 -7.23 0.93
C ALA A 118 2.99 -8.12 2.16
N SER A 119 3.86 -7.96 3.13
CA SER A 119 3.78 -8.75 4.37
C SER A 119 4.24 -7.91 5.56
N ALA A 120 3.41 -7.85 6.58
CA ALA A 120 3.73 -7.14 7.81
C ALA A 120 5.03 -7.65 8.43
N ALA A 121 5.79 -6.74 9.06
CA ALA A 121 7.13 -6.95 9.58
C ALA A 121 8.20 -7.26 8.51
N GLY A 122 7.84 -7.42 7.25
CA GLY A 122 8.77 -7.60 6.15
C GLY A 122 9.63 -6.36 5.90
N GLY A 123 10.89 -6.55 5.54
CA GLY A 123 11.84 -5.49 5.19
C GLY A 123 12.49 -5.73 3.83
N ILE A 124 13.38 -4.80 3.47
CA ILE A 124 14.26 -4.93 2.31
C ILE A 124 15.31 -6.03 2.57
N LEU A 125 15.79 -6.12 3.82
CA LEU A 125 16.71 -7.17 4.25
C LEU A 125 15.95 -8.40 4.76
N ASP A 126 16.45 -9.60 4.46
CA ASP A 126 15.81 -10.86 4.81
C ASP A 126 15.75 -11.12 6.32
N GLU A 127 16.69 -10.57 7.11
CA GLU A 127 16.69 -10.69 8.57
C GLU A 127 15.71 -9.73 9.27
N THR A 128 15.29 -8.66 8.61
CA THR A 128 14.42 -7.65 9.21
C THR A 128 13.12 -8.25 9.74
N GLY A 129 12.74 -7.91 10.99
CA GLY A 129 11.49 -8.31 11.61
C GLY A 129 11.41 -9.80 12.01
N ARG A 130 12.50 -10.56 11.93
CA ARG A 130 12.54 -12.01 12.16
C ARG A 130 12.04 -12.42 13.56
N TYR A 131 12.22 -11.57 14.54
CA TYR A 131 11.75 -11.83 15.92
C TYR A 131 10.21 -11.83 16.07
N LEU A 132 9.49 -11.31 15.09
CA LEU A 132 8.03 -11.33 15.04
C LEU A 132 7.45 -12.61 14.42
N GLY A 133 8.30 -13.56 14.02
CA GLY A 133 7.90 -14.81 13.38
C GLY A 133 7.93 -14.75 11.86
N ASP A 134 7.06 -15.54 11.22
CA ASP A 134 7.01 -15.64 9.76
C ASP A 134 6.57 -14.33 9.11
N ARG A 135 7.22 -13.98 8.02
CA ARG A 135 6.90 -12.87 7.13
C ARG A 135 7.58 -13.06 5.78
N PHE A 136 7.09 -12.37 4.77
CA PHE A 136 7.75 -12.29 3.47
C PHE A 136 8.60 -11.02 3.40
N GLY A 137 9.92 -11.14 3.49
CA GLY A 137 10.84 -10.06 3.10
C GLY A 137 10.75 -9.79 1.59
N LEU A 138 11.34 -8.68 1.14
CA LEU A 138 11.23 -8.26 -0.28
C LEU A 138 11.70 -9.33 -1.26
N ASN A 139 12.78 -10.05 -0.94
CA ASN A 139 13.26 -11.16 -1.78
C ASN A 139 12.17 -12.23 -1.97
N GLN A 140 11.50 -12.64 -0.90
CA GLN A 140 10.43 -13.65 -0.96
C GLN A 140 9.20 -13.12 -1.70
N GLN A 141 8.84 -11.84 -1.52
CA GLN A 141 7.72 -11.23 -2.24
C GLN A 141 7.94 -11.24 -3.75
N VAL A 142 9.16 -10.96 -4.21
CA VAL A 142 9.52 -11.02 -5.65
C VAL A 142 9.48 -12.46 -6.17
N LEU A 143 9.91 -13.45 -5.37
CA LEU A 143 9.76 -14.87 -5.72
C LEU A 143 8.29 -15.30 -5.79
N ASN A 144 7.45 -14.81 -4.89
CA ASN A 144 6.01 -15.07 -4.90
C ASN A 144 5.34 -14.48 -6.16
N PHE A 145 5.74 -13.27 -6.58
CA PHE A 145 5.31 -12.72 -7.87
C PHE A 145 5.76 -13.60 -9.04
N GLN A 146 7.02 -14.00 -9.06
CA GLN A 146 7.57 -14.86 -10.10
C GLN A 146 6.80 -16.18 -10.23
N SER A 147 6.35 -16.76 -9.10
CA SER A 147 5.59 -18.02 -9.10
C SER A 147 4.25 -17.91 -9.84
N ASN A 148 3.63 -16.73 -9.86
CA ASN A 148 2.36 -16.50 -10.54
C ASN A 148 2.50 -16.22 -12.06
N LEU A 149 3.72 -15.90 -12.54
CA LEU A 149 3.90 -15.46 -13.93
C LEU A 149 3.57 -16.53 -14.97
N ASN A 150 3.82 -17.82 -14.69
CA ASN A 150 3.51 -18.90 -15.62
C ASN A 150 2.00 -19.03 -15.82
N GLU A 151 1.22 -18.91 -14.75
CA GLU A 151 -0.25 -18.96 -14.83
C GLU A 151 -0.80 -17.72 -15.54
N ILE A 152 -0.33 -16.52 -15.19
CA ILE A 152 -0.70 -15.27 -15.88
C ILE A 152 -0.38 -15.37 -17.38
N ARG A 153 0.79 -15.93 -17.74
CA ARG A 153 1.18 -16.15 -19.15
C ARG A 153 0.22 -17.09 -19.86
N ALA A 154 -0.15 -18.20 -19.23
CA ALA A 154 -1.08 -19.16 -19.80
C ALA A 154 -2.47 -18.55 -20.03
N LEU A 155 -2.98 -17.79 -19.05
CA LEU A 155 -4.27 -17.12 -19.13
C LEU A 155 -4.36 -16.07 -20.25
N LEU A 156 -3.24 -15.40 -20.55
CA LEU A 156 -3.16 -14.34 -21.58
C LEU A 156 -2.74 -14.88 -22.96
N GLY A 157 -2.53 -16.19 -23.10
CA GLY A 157 -2.09 -16.82 -24.35
C GLY A 157 -0.62 -16.53 -24.70
N GLY A 158 0.18 -16.02 -23.76
CA GLY A 158 1.59 -15.72 -23.95
C GLY A 158 1.87 -14.57 -24.93
N GLY A 159 3.10 -14.55 -25.48
CA GLY A 159 3.49 -13.64 -26.56
C GLY A 159 3.29 -12.15 -26.23
N ASN A 160 2.81 -11.40 -27.21
CA ASN A 160 2.67 -9.95 -27.12
C ASN A 160 1.62 -9.50 -26.08
N ASN A 161 0.52 -10.23 -25.92
CA ASN A 161 -0.54 -9.92 -24.97
C ASN A 161 0.00 -9.92 -23.51
N TYR A 162 0.76 -10.98 -23.17
CA TYR A 162 1.41 -11.10 -21.87
C TYR A 162 2.42 -9.98 -21.63
N ASN A 163 3.27 -9.68 -22.60
CA ASN A 163 4.28 -8.64 -22.49
C ASN A 163 3.64 -7.24 -22.32
N GLN A 164 2.59 -6.94 -23.10
CA GLN A 164 1.85 -5.68 -22.97
C GLN A 164 1.09 -5.58 -21.65
N TYR A 165 0.52 -6.68 -21.18
CA TYR A 165 -0.16 -6.70 -19.88
C TYR A 165 0.81 -6.31 -18.77
N LEU A 166 2.00 -6.93 -18.67
CA LEU A 166 3.00 -6.58 -17.64
C LEU A 166 3.53 -5.15 -17.81
N ALA A 167 3.85 -4.74 -19.05
CA ALA A 167 4.38 -3.40 -19.30
C ALA A 167 3.40 -2.27 -18.99
N ARG A 168 2.09 -2.53 -19.07
CA ARG A 168 1.04 -1.55 -18.75
C ARG A 168 0.58 -1.61 -17.30
N SER A 169 0.89 -2.68 -16.57
CA SER A 169 0.57 -2.84 -15.15
C SER A 169 1.42 -1.91 -14.29
N ILE A 170 0.90 -1.55 -13.11
CA ILE A 170 1.60 -0.72 -12.14
C ILE A 170 2.20 -1.60 -11.04
N VAL A 171 3.42 -1.27 -10.63
CA VAL A 171 4.08 -1.80 -9.43
C VAL A 171 4.08 -0.73 -8.36
N VAL A 172 3.62 -1.07 -7.16
CA VAL A 172 3.74 -0.22 -5.98
C VAL A 172 4.69 -0.93 -5.00
N MET A 173 5.74 -0.22 -4.57
CA MET A 173 6.70 -0.73 -3.61
C MET A 173 6.78 0.22 -2.42
N ALA A 174 6.43 -0.26 -1.22
CA ALA A 174 6.41 0.51 0.03
C ALA A 174 7.08 -0.31 1.14
N LEU A 175 8.42 -0.21 1.23
CA LEU A 175 9.26 -0.91 2.21
C LEU A 175 10.37 0.00 2.74
N GLY A 176 10.96 -0.42 3.84
CA GLY A 176 12.11 0.21 4.47
C GLY A 176 11.84 0.66 5.90
N SER A 177 10.57 0.88 6.28
CA SER A 177 10.22 1.27 7.66
C SER A 177 10.69 0.23 8.67
N ASN A 178 10.43 -1.05 8.40
CA ASN A 178 10.82 -2.15 9.28
C ASN A 178 12.33 -2.33 9.36
N ASP A 179 13.08 -2.03 8.31
CA ASP A 179 14.55 -2.10 8.35
C ASP A 179 15.12 -1.12 9.37
N TYR A 180 14.44 0.00 9.63
CA TYR A 180 14.80 0.89 10.73
C TYR A 180 14.19 0.43 12.06
N ILE A 181 12.86 0.34 12.19
CA ILE A 181 12.19 0.11 13.49
C ILE A 181 12.31 -1.33 14.02
N ASN A 182 12.46 -2.31 13.14
CA ASN A 182 12.52 -3.74 13.46
C ASN A 182 13.86 -4.38 13.09
N ASN A 183 14.92 -3.56 12.93
CA ASN A 183 16.30 -3.99 12.72
C ASN A 183 17.28 -2.95 13.28
N TYR A 184 17.58 -1.86 12.56
CA TYR A 184 18.65 -0.91 12.90
C TYR A 184 18.49 -0.27 14.30
N LEU A 185 17.26 0.08 14.69
CA LEU A 185 16.94 0.68 15.99
C LEU A 185 16.71 -0.35 17.12
N LEU A 186 17.01 -1.64 16.86
CA LEU A 186 16.93 -2.72 17.84
C LEU A 186 18.30 -3.40 18.07
N PRO A 187 19.29 -2.69 18.64
CA PRO A 187 20.65 -3.21 18.80
C PRO A 187 20.74 -4.44 19.73
N SER A 188 19.73 -4.67 20.57
CA SER A 188 19.63 -5.88 21.40
C SER A 188 19.34 -7.16 20.61
N LEU A 189 18.77 -7.04 19.40
CA LEU A 189 18.39 -8.17 18.54
C LEU A 189 19.19 -8.23 17.23
N TYR A 190 19.73 -7.10 16.77
CA TYR A 190 20.41 -6.98 15.49
C TYR A 190 21.72 -6.20 15.64
N THR A 191 22.72 -6.57 14.86
CA THR A 191 24.04 -5.94 14.89
C THR A 191 24.18 -4.78 13.89
N SER A 192 23.14 -4.45 13.14
CA SER A 192 23.18 -3.50 12.03
C SER A 192 23.70 -2.12 12.45
N SER A 193 23.25 -1.58 13.59
CA SER A 193 23.70 -0.29 14.12
C SER A 193 25.13 -0.29 14.67
N TYR A 194 25.69 -1.45 14.96
CA TYR A 194 27.12 -1.59 15.32
C TYR A 194 28.01 -1.70 14.09
N ASN A 195 27.48 -2.27 12.99
CA ASN A 195 28.25 -2.55 11.78
C ASN A 195 28.20 -1.42 10.75
N TYR A 196 27.16 -0.59 10.78
CA TYR A 196 26.92 0.43 9.76
C TYR A 196 26.57 1.78 10.39
N THR A 197 27.15 2.85 9.89
CA THR A 197 26.61 4.20 10.15
C THR A 197 25.23 4.35 9.50
N PRO A 198 24.40 5.34 9.91
CA PRO A 198 23.10 5.56 9.30
C PRO A 198 23.13 5.69 7.77
N GLU A 199 24.13 6.37 7.23
CA GLU A 199 24.30 6.53 5.79
C GLU A 199 24.73 5.22 5.10
N GLN A 200 25.67 4.50 5.70
CA GLN A 200 26.09 3.18 5.19
C GLN A 200 24.91 2.18 5.18
N TYR A 201 24.07 2.23 6.23
CA TYR A 201 22.88 1.38 6.29
C TYR A 201 21.87 1.73 5.22
N ALA A 202 21.59 3.02 4.99
CA ALA A 202 20.74 3.47 3.90
C ALA A 202 21.25 2.98 2.53
N ASN A 203 22.58 3.06 2.31
CA ASN A 203 23.20 2.57 1.06
C ASN A 203 23.08 1.05 0.92
N LEU A 204 23.24 0.28 2.01
CA LEU A 204 23.00 -1.16 2.03
C LEU A 204 21.56 -1.49 1.59
N LEU A 205 20.57 -0.81 2.19
CA LEU A 205 19.16 -0.99 1.84
C LEU A 205 18.90 -0.67 0.36
N LEU A 206 19.42 0.45 -0.13
CA LEU A 206 19.25 0.88 -1.53
C LEU A 206 19.87 -0.11 -2.52
N ASN A 207 21.00 -0.71 -2.20
CA ASN A 207 21.63 -1.73 -3.05
C ASN A 207 20.74 -2.98 -3.16
N HIS A 208 20.19 -3.47 -2.05
CA HIS A 208 19.26 -4.60 -2.04
C HIS A 208 17.96 -4.26 -2.77
N TYR A 209 17.43 -3.06 -2.53
CA TYR A 209 16.20 -2.58 -3.15
C TYR A 209 16.33 -2.47 -4.67
N THR A 210 17.44 -1.89 -5.15
CA THR A 210 17.76 -1.77 -6.58
C THR A 210 17.77 -3.12 -7.26
N ARG A 211 18.41 -4.12 -6.66
CA ARG A 211 18.46 -5.48 -7.20
C ARG A 211 17.06 -6.06 -7.43
N GLN A 212 16.13 -5.86 -6.49
CA GLN A 212 14.76 -6.36 -6.60
C GLN A 212 13.91 -5.57 -7.61
N ILE A 213 14.09 -4.25 -7.67
CA ILE A 213 13.46 -3.41 -8.71
C ILE A 213 13.88 -3.91 -10.10
N LEU A 214 15.17 -4.14 -10.31
CA LEU A 214 15.69 -4.62 -11.59
C LEU A 214 15.26 -6.06 -11.90
N ALA A 215 15.09 -6.92 -10.88
CA ALA A 215 14.50 -8.24 -11.07
C ALA A 215 13.05 -8.13 -11.59
N LEU A 216 12.21 -7.29 -10.98
CA LEU A 216 10.84 -7.04 -11.43
C LEU A 216 10.81 -6.43 -12.85
N TYR A 217 11.72 -5.49 -13.14
CA TYR A 217 11.88 -4.93 -14.48
C TYR A 217 12.24 -6.00 -15.51
N SER A 218 13.16 -6.91 -15.19
CA SER A 218 13.58 -8.01 -16.10
C SER A 218 12.44 -9.00 -16.40
N MET A 219 11.47 -9.12 -15.48
CA MET A 219 10.26 -9.93 -15.66
C MET A 219 9.21 -9.27 -16.58
N GLY A 220 9.40 -8.02 -16.99
CA GLY A 220 8.53 -7.33 -17.96
C GLY A 220 7.75 -6.13 -17.41
N LEU A 221 7.81 -5.84 -16.11
CA LEU A 221 7.17 -4.67 -15.51
C LEU A 221 7.87 -3.37 -15.91
N ARG A 222 7.10 -2.28 -16.12
CA ARG A 222 7.62 -1.01 -16.68
C ARG A 222 7.16 0.25 -15.96
N LYS A 223 6.23 0.16 -15.03
CA LYS A 223 5.68 1.33 -14.32
C LYS A 223 5.79 1.10 -12.81
N PHE A 224 6.63 1.88 -12.15
CA PHE A 224 6.97 1.69 -10.75
C PHE A 224 6.68 2.94 -9.93
N LEU A 225 5.92 2.79 -8.85
CA LEU A 225 5.78 3.77 -7.78
C LEU A 225 6.60 3.27 -6.58
N LEU A 226 7.70 3.96 -6.28
CA LEU A 226 8.63 3.65 -5.19
C LEU A 226 8.38 4.62 -4.04
N ALA A 227 7.67 4.17 -3.02
CA ALA A 227 7.35 4.99 -1.87
C ALA A 227 8.57 5.18 -0.97
N GLY A 228 8.86 6.42 -0.61
CA GLY A 228 9.84 6.73 0.44
C GLY A 228 9.33 6.33 1.82
N VAL A 229 10.22 6.23 2.78
CA VAL A 229 9.89 5.96 4.18
C VAL A 229 9.33 7.24 4.82
N GLY A 230 8.25 7.12 5.59
CA GLY A 230 7.62 8.21 6.33
C GLY A 230 8.49 8.73 7.49
N PRO A 231 8.04 9.75 8.22
CA PRO A 231 8.78 10.32 9.36
C PRO A 231 8.70 9.40 10.58
N LEU A 232 9.53 8.34 10.59
CA LEU A 232 9.52 7.29 11.62
C LEU A 232 9.75 7.82 13.03
N GLY A 233 10.53 8.90 13.19
CA GLY A 233 10.72 9.54 14.48
C GLY A 233 9.43 10.13 15.07
N CYS A 234 8.37 10.25 14.27
CA CYS A 234 7.09 10.79 14.69
C CYS A 234 6.05 9.72 15.07
N ILE A 235 6.34 8.44 14.84
CA ILE A 235 5.39 7.38 15.19
C ILE A 235 5.30 7.21 16.72
N PRO A 236 4.15 6.77 17.27
CA PRO A 236 3.92 6.70 18.72
C PRO A 236 5.01 5.94 19.48
N SER A 237 5.50 4.81 18.96
CA SER A 237 6.55 4.02 19.62
C SER A 237 7.89 4.75 19.72
N GLN A 238 8.25 5.57 18.73
CA GLN A 238 9.49 6.37 18.78
C GLN A 238 9.33 7.58 19.71
N ARG A 239 8.18 8.24 19.70
CA ARG A 239 7.88 9.33 20.64
C ARG A 239 7.86 8.86 22.10
N ALA A 240 7.41 7.63 22.35
CA ALA A 240 7.42 7.00 23.66
C ALA A 240 8.78 6.46 24.10
N SER A 241 9.80 6.46 23.24
CA SER A 241 11.14 5.88 23.53
C SER A 241 11.96 6.67 24.57
N GLY A 242 11.55 7.91 24.90
CA GLY A 242 12.31 8.81 25.76
C GLY A 242 13.51 9.50 25.09
N LEU A 243 13.70 9.30 23.78
CA LEU A 243 14.80 9.91 23.02
C LEU A 243 14.52 11.37 22.60
N ALA A 244 13.30 11.83 22.80
CA ALA A 244 12.88 13.23 22.58
C ALA A 244 11.83 13.62 23.62
N PRO A 245 11.55 14.95 23.83
CA PRO A 245 10.40 15.40 24.61
C PRO A 245 9.11 14.74 24.12
N ALA A 246 8.17 14.48 25.04
CA ALA A 246 6.98 13.66 24.79
C ALA A 246 6.07 14.15 23.64
N ASP A 247 6.11 15.44 23.34
CA ASP A 247 5.32 16.10 22.29
C ASP A 247 6.07 16.25 20.95
N ARG A 248 7.33 15.76 20.86
CA ARG A 248 8.20 15.95 19.69
C ARG A 248 8.57 14.64 19.02
N CYS A 249 8.82 14.73 17.71
CA CYS A 249 9.40 13.64 16.96
C CYS A 249 10.89 13.43 17.36
N VAL A 250 11.38 12.21 17.24
CA VAL A 250 12.80 11.89 17.42
C VAL A 250 13.55 12.29 16.15
N ASP A 251 14.15 13.49 16.14
CA ASP A 251 14.81 14.07 14.97
C ASP A 251 15.94 13.18 14.43
N GLN A 252 16.69 12.53 15.32
CA GLN A 252 17.76 11.63 14.92
C GLN A 252 17.27 10.47 14.07
N VAL A 253 16.11 9.89 14.39
CA VAL A 253 15.49 8.83 13.58
C VAL A 253 15.04 9.37 12.22
N ASN A 254 14.47 10.57 12.20
CA ASN A 254 14.07 11.22 10.94
C ASN A 254 15.27 11.57 10.05
N GLN A 255 16.42 11.95 10.63
CA GLN A 255 17.66 12.17 9.88
C GLN A 255 18.18 10.87 9.24
N MET A 256 18.14 9.75 9.98
CA MET A 256 18.52 8.43 9.45
C MET A 256 17.67 8.06 8.23
N VAL A 257 16.35 8.17 8.34
CA VAL A 257 15.40 7.96 7.23
C VAL A 257 15.66 8.90 6.06
N GLY A 258 16.11 10.11 6.35
CA GLY A 258 16.49 11.11 5.35
C GLY A 258 17.59 10.64 4.40
N PHE A 259 18.58 9.86 4.86
CA PHE A 259 19.61 9.28 3.98
C PHE A 259 19.00 8.33 2.95
N PHE A 260 18.13 7.41 3.39
CA PHE A 260 17.44 6.49 2.49
C PHE A 260 16.57 7.22 1.47
N ASN A 261 15.74 8.16 1.90
CA ASN A 261 14.83 8.89 1.02
C ASN A 261 15.56 9.74 -0.03
N ARG A 262 16.69 10.38 0.32
CA ARG A 262 17.53 11.09 -0.65
C ARG A 262 18.14 10.13 -1.66
N GLY A 263 18.68 9.01 -1.17
CA GLY A 263 19.26 7.97 -2.04
C GLY A 263 18.21 7.34 -2.97
N LEU A 264 16.99 7.08 -2.49
CA LEU A 264 15.89 6.56 -3.31
C LEU A 264 15.48 7.55 -4.42
N ARG A 265 15.44 8.86 -4.12
CA ARG A 265 15.20 9.89 -5.15
C ARG A 265 16.26 9.86 -6.25
N SER A 266 17.53 9.79 -5.86
CA SER A 266 18.64 9.70 -6.81
C SER A 266 18.57 8.40 -7.62
N LEU A 267 18.22 7.28 -6.98
CA LEU A 267 18.02 5.99 -7.64
C LEU A 267 16.91 6.07 -8.70
N VAL A 268 15.77 6.69 -8.39
CA VAL A 268 14.66 6.89 -9.35
C VAL A 268 15.14 7.66 -10.58
N GLN A 269 15.93 8.70 -10.41
CA GLN A 269 16.50 9.46 -11.53
C GLN A 269 17.43 8.60 -12.39
N GLN A 270 18.31 7.82 -11.75
CA GLN A 270 19.23 6.89 -12.44
C GLN A 270 18.47 5.80 -13.19
N LEU A 271 17.44 5.21 -12.58
CA LEU A 271 16.62 4.17 -13.21
C LEU A 271 15.89 4.71 -14.45
N ASN A 272 15.32 5.90 -14.39
CA ASN A 272 14.68 6.53 -15.55
C ASN A 272 15.68 6.85 -16.67
N THR A 273 16.90 7.23 -16.34
CA THR A 273 17.95 7.49 -17.33
C THR A 273 18.45 6.21 -17.99
N ASN A 274 18.65 5.14 -17.19
CA ASN A 274 19.30 3.92 -17.66
C ASN A 274 18.34 2.91 -18.27
N HIS A 275 17.03 3.05 -18.05
CA HIS A 275 16.00 2.10 -18.52
C HIS A 275 14.92 2.82 -19.35
N PRO A 276 15.24 3.31 -20.55
CA PRO A 276 14.25 3.94 -21.42
C PRO A 276 13.13 2.97 -21.75
N GLY A 277 11.90 3.46 -21.72
CA GLY A 277 10.68 2.62 -21.89
C GLY A 277 10.08 2.08 -20.59
N ALA A 278 10.71 2.35 -19.44
CA ALA A 278 10.10 2.21 -18.13
C ALA A 278 9.92 3.59 -17.46
N ILE A 279 9.01 3.64 -16.50
CA ILE A 279 8.70 4.84 -15.70
C ILE A 279 8.87 4.47 -14.24
N PHE A 280 9.75 5.20 -13.55
CA PHE A 280 9.94 5.09 -12.11
C PHE A 280 9.55 6.41 -11.47
N VAL A 281 8.67 6.36 -10.48
CA VAL A 281 8.16 7.53 -9.77
C VAL A 281 8.51 7.40 -8.28
N TYR A 282 9.05 8.46 -7.70
CA TYR A 282 9.26 8.56 -6.26
C TYR A 282 7.98 9.03 -5.57
N GLY A 283 7.45 8.23 -4.65
CA GLY A 283 6.34 8.60 -3.76
C GLY A 283 6.88 9.33 -2.52
N ASN A 284 6.58 10.61 -2.35
CA ASN A 284 7.07 11.40 -1.22
C ASN A 284 6.23 11.18 0.05
N THR A 285 6.24 9.95 0.59
CA THR A 285 5.51 9.59 1.81
C THR A 285 5.94 10.45 3.01
N TYR A 286 7.24 10.75 3.13
CA TYR A 286 7.75 11.61 4.20
C TYR A 286 7.10 12.99 4.19
N GLY A 287 7.02 13.62 3.04
CA GLY A 287 6.40 14.94 2.90
C GLY A 287 4.89 14.89 3.13
N ALA A 288 4.21 13.87 2.59
CA ALA A 288 2.76 13.74 2.73
C ALA A 288 2.34 13.54 4.20
N VAL A 289 3.00 12.61 4.92
CA VAL A 289 2.72 12.39 6.35
C VAL A 289 3.17 13.60 7.18
N GLY A 290 4.31 14.21 6.85
CA GLY A 290 4.78 15.43 7.50
C GLY A 290 3.79 16.59 7.38
N ASP A 291 3.16 16.74 6.23
CA ASP A 291 2.13 17.76 6.02
C ASP A 291 0.87 17.52 6.87
N ILE A 292 0.42 16.25 6.95
CA ILE A 292 -0.69 15.85 7.84
C ILE A 292 -0.37 16.19 9.31
N LEU A 293 0.85 15.88 9.77
CA LEU A 293 1.27 16.15 11.15
C LEU A 293 1.37 17.65 11.46
N ASN A 294 1.77 18.47 10.48
CA ASN A 294 1.94 19.91 10.63
C ASN A 294 0.61 20.68 10.45
N ASN A 295 -0.31 20.16 9.65
CA ASN A 295 -1.57 20.79 9.29
C ASN A 295 -2.77 19.85 9.51
N PRO A 296 -2.92 19.20 10.68
CA PRO A 296 -3.86 18.11 10.88
C PRO A 296 -5.32 18.49 10.59
N ALA A 297 -5.73 19.69 11.00
CA ALA A 297 -7.10 20.18 10.80
C ALA A 297 -7.51 20.24 9.31
N THR A 298 -6.55 20.50 8.40
CA THR A 298 -6.78 20.51 6.95
C THR A 298 -7.20 19.13 6.43
N TYR A 299 -6.74 18.07 7.11
CA TYR A 299 -7.02 16.67 6.79
C TYR A 299 -8.10 16.05 7.69
N GLY A 300 -8.79 16.86 8.52
CA GLY A 300 -9.85 16.39 9.40
C GLY A 300 -9.37 15.72 10.69
N PHE A 301 -8.07 15.78 11.02
CA PHE A 301 -7.54 15.24 12.27
C PHE A 301 -7.56 16.28 13.37
N THR A 302 -8.06 15.89 14.56
CA THR A 302 -8.09 16.71 15.77
C THR A 302 -6.99 16.31 16.76
N VAL A 303 -6.45 15.08 16.63
CA VAL A 303 -5.42 14.51 17.50
C VAL A 303 -4.35 13.86 16.61
N VAL A 304 -3.08 14.26 16.79
CA VAL A 304 -1.92 13.72 16.05
C VAL A 304 -0.74 13.37 16.95
N ASP A 305 -0.92 13.51 18.26
CA ASP A 305 0.12 13.37 19.27
C ASP A 305 0.01 12.07 20.09
N ARG A 306 -1.10 11.36 19.97
CA ARG A 306 -1.39 10.14 20.72
C ARG A 306 -2.29 9.19 19.92
N VAL A 307 -2.33 7.93 20.33
CA VAL A 307 -3.32 6.97 19.85
C VAL A 307 -4.66 7.29 20.50
N VAL A 308 -5.71 7.38 19.69
CA VAL A 308 -7.10 7.50 20.15
C VAL A 308 -7.76 6.17 19.79
N VAL A 309 -8.26 5.47 20.82
CA VAL A 309 -9.08 4.26 20.68
C VAL A 309 -10.37 4.60 21.42
N ASP A 310 -11.46 4.79 20.69
CA ASP A 310 -12.80 5.01 21.24
C ASP A 310 -13.48 3.68 21.54
#